data_79edff914a203e14488fda7360b80c89
#
_entry.id   79edff914a203e14488fda7360b80c89
#
_cell.length_a   1.000
_cell.length_b   1.000
_cell.length_c   1.000
_cell.angle_alpha   90.00
_cell.angle_beta   90.00
_cell.angle_gamma   90.00
#
_symmetry.space_group_name_H-M   'P 1'
#
loop_
_entity.id
_entity.type
_entity.pdbx_description
1 polymer ?
#
loop_
_entity_poly.entity_id
_entity_poly.type
_entity_poly.pdbx_seq_one_letter_code
_entity_poly.pdbx_strand_id
1 'polypeptide(L)' 'ENASKLWRLIQETGNDLLGKLPDHPNHPKGRNPYAHVALEVKNHFKMTYKDIPDEKFDEVVAYLELLKKNPS' A
#
# COMPACT_ATOMS: atom_id res chain seq x y z
N GLU A 1 17.83 -3.88 -1.44
CA GLU A 1 17.41 -3.53 -0.35
C GLU A 1 16.23 -2.64 -0.10
N ASN A 2 16.04 -1.55 -0.87
CA ASN A 2 14.84 -0.73 -0.65
C ASN A 2 13.56 -1.46 -0.98
N ALA A 3 13.61 -2.42 -1.91
CA ALA A 3 12.42 -3.22 -2.22
C ALA A 3 11.95 -4.00 -0.99
N SER A 4 12.88 -4.55 -0.22
CA SER A 4 12.53 -5.28 0.99
C SER A 4 11.94 -4.36 2.05
N LYS A 5 12.51 -3.16 2.18
CA LYS A 5 12.00 -2.18 3.14
C LYS A 5 10.60 -1.71 2.73
N LEU A 6 10.40 -1.46 1.44
CA LEU A 6 9.08 -1.05 0.95
C LEU A 6 8.05 -2.14 1.14
N TRP A 7 8.43 -3.39 0.89
CA TRP A 7 7.51 -4.50 1.11
C TRP A 7 7.08 -4.58 2.57
N ARG A 8 8.04 -4.40 3.49
CA ARG A 8 7.73 -4.40 4.91
C ARG A 8 6.77 -3.27 5.27
N LEU A 9 7.01 -2.07 4.72
CA LEU A 9 6.14 -0.93 4.97
C LEU A 9 4.74 -1.18 4.40
N ILE A 10 4.66 -1.80 3.23
CA ILE A 10 3.38 -2.16 2.64
C ILE A 10 2.64 -3.13 3.55
N GLN A 11 3.34 -4.12 4.11
CA GLN A 11 2.72 -5.07 5.02
C GLN A 11 2.24 -4.38 6.30
N GLU A 12 3.04 -3.49 6.86
CA GLU A 12 2.65 -2.76 8.06
C GLU A 12 1.44 -1.88 7.79
N THR A 13 1.42 -1.22 6.64
CA THR A 13 0.28 -0.40 6.26
C THR A 13 -0.96 -1.26 6.08
N GLY A 14 -0.80 -2.42 5.45
CA GLY A 14 -1.89 -3.37 5.30
C GLY A 14 -2.44 -3.83 6.64
N ASN A 15 -1.56 -4.09 7.59
CA ASN A 15 -1.98 -4.48 8.94
C ASN A 15 -2.82 -3.37 9.59
N ASP A 16 -2.41 -2.12 9.42
CA ASP A 16 -3.15 -0.99 9.96
C ASP A 16 -4.53 -0.83 9.32
N LEU A 17 -4.64 -1.25 8.07
CA LEU A 17 -5.91 -1.16 7.34
C LEU A 17 -6.79 -2.39 7.50
N LEU A 18 -6.30 -3.39 8.18
CA LEU A 18 -7.04 -4.65 8.37
C LEU A 18 -8.36 -4.36 9.08
N GLY A 19 -9.46 -4.69 8.42
CA GLY A 19 -10.78 -4.45 8.98
C GLY A 19 -11.30 -3.02 8.81
N LYS A 20 -10.50 -2.14 8.23
CA LYS A 20 -10.89 -0.73 8.03
C LYS A 20 -11.33 -0.42 6.61
N LEU A 21 -11.01 -1.30 5.66
CA LEU A 21 -11.40 -1.07 4.27
C LEU A 21 -12.87 -1.40 4.08
N PRO A 22 -13.61 -0.58 3.31
CA PRO A 22 -15.01 -0.88 3.03
C PRO A 22 -15.13 -2.10 2.13
N ASP A 23 -16.24 -2.80 2.24
CA ASP A 23 -16.51 -3.94 1.39
C ASP A 23 -16.63 -3.49 -0.06
N HIS A 24 -16.19 -4.36 -0.96
CA HIS A 24 -16.29 -4.10 -2.38
C HIS A 24 -17.19 -5.15 -3.02
N PRO A 25 -18.02 -4.78 -4.00
CA PRO A 25 -18.93 -5.76 -4.64
C PRO A 25 -18.23 -6.99 -5.20
N ASN A 26 -17.00 -6.82 -5.67
CA ASN A 26 -16.22 -7.92 -6.22
C ASN A 26 -15.46 -8.69 -5.15
N HIS A 27 -15.52 -8.25 -3.90
CA HIS A 27 -14.83 -8.88 -2.79
C HIS A 27 -15.76 -8.96 -1.58
N PRO A 28 -16.81 -9.80 -1.67
CA PRO A 28 -17.84 -9.84 -0.64
C PRO A 28 -17.32 -10.28 0.73
N LYS A 29 -16.18 -10.93 0.77
CA LYS A 29 -15.57 -11.34 2.03
C LYS A 29 -14.58 -10.31 2.56
N GLY A 30 -14.55 -9.12 1.95
CA GLY A 30 -13.62 -8.08 2.32
C GLY A 30 -12.43 -8.00 1.38
N ARG A 31 -11.74 -6.89 1.41
CA ARG A 31 -10.56 -6.70 0.59
C ARG A 31 -9.32 -7.22 1.30
N ASN A 32 -8.36 -7.72 0.51
CA ASN A 32 -7.04 -8.03 1.04
C ASN A 32 -6.29 -6.71 1.19
N PRO A 33 -6.04 -6.25 2.44
CA PRO A 33 -5.42 -4.93 2.63
C PRO A 33 -4.00 -4.85 2.06
N TYR A 34 -3.28 -5.95 2.05
CA TYR A 34 -1.92 -5.95 1.50
C TYR A 34 -1.95 -5.74 -0.01
N ALA A 35 -2.83 -6.45 -0.69
CA ALA A 35 -2.98 -6.28 -2.13
C ALA A 35 -3.49 -4.88 -2.46
N HIS A 36 -4.40 -4.34 -1.64
CA HIS A 36 -4.91 -2.99 -1.82
C HIS A 36 -3.80 -1.95 -1.76
N VAL A 37 -2.96 -2.04 -0.73
CA VAL A 37 -1.86 -1.09 -0.55
C VAL A 37 -0.86 -1.20 -1.71
N ALA A 38 -0.50 -2.42 -2.08
CA ALA A 38 0.44 -2.62 -3.19
C ALA A 38 -0.10 -2.05 -4.49
N LEU A 39 -1.39 -2.25 -4.74
CA LEU A 39 -2.02 -1.74 -5.95
C LEU A 39 -2.07 -0.21 -5.94
N GLU A 40 -2.37 0.39 -4.80
CA GLU A 40 -2.40 1.85 -4.68
C GLU A 40 -1.02 2.45 -4.94
N VAL A 41 0.03 1.82 -4.41
CA VAL A 41 1.39 2.28 -4.66
C VAL A 41 1.70 2.18 -6.16
N LYS A 42 1.36 1.05 -6.78
CA LYS A 42 1.59 0.87 -8.20
C LYS A 42 0.87 1.93 -9.03
N ASN A 43 -0.38 2.20 -8.70
CA ASN A 43 -1.17 3.17 -9.45
C ASN A 43 -0.66 4.59 -9.25
N HIS A 44 -0.25 4.93 -8.03
CA HIS A 44 0.21 6.28 -7.73
C HIS A 44 1.56 6.58 -8.38
N PHE A 45 2.50 5.65 -8.28
CA PHE A 45 3.85 5.85 -8.79
C PHE A 45 4.03 5.29 -10.19
N LYS A 46 3.02 4.60 -10.72
CA LYS A 46 3.03 4.00 -12.06
C LYS A 46 4.13 2.96 -12.24
N MET A 47 4.52 2.32 -11.13
CA MET A 47 5.51 1.25 -11.13
C MET A 47 5.35 0.45 -9.84
N THR A 48 5.74 -0.82 -9.87
CA THR A 48 5.66 -1.65 -8.67
C THR A 48 6.69 -1.20 -7.65
N TYR A 49 6.49 -1.57 -6.39
CA TYR A 49 7.41 -1.18 -5.32
C TYR A 49 8.84 -1.66 -5.60
N LYS A 50 8.99 -2.74 -6.37
CA LYS A 50 10.31 -3.27 -6.71
C LYS A 50 11.07 -2.37 -7.67
N ASP A 51 10.35 -1.59 -8.47
CA ASP A 51 10.94 -0.72 -9.47
C ASP A 51 11.12 0.72 -9.00
N ILE A 52 10.58 1.05 -7.84
CA ILE A 52 10.66 2.41 -7.33
C ILE A 52 12.11 2.75 -6.94
N PRO A 53 12.68 3.83 -7.51
CA PRO A 53 14.05 4.19 -7.18
C PRO A 53 14.21 4.66 -5.75
N ASP A 54 15.43 4.53 -5.22
CA ASP A 54 15.74 4.89 -3.84
C ASP A 54 15.38 6.34 -3.52
N GLU A 55 15.57 7.22 -4.50
CA GLU A 55 15.31 8.65 -4.30
C GLU A 55 13.83 8.94 -4.06
N LYS A 56 12.95 8.01 -4.40
CA LYS A 56 11.51 8.16 -4.17
C LYS A 56 11.03 7.45 -2.92
N PHE A 57 11.95 6.86 -2.17
CA PHE A 57 11.57 6.09 -0.98
C PHE A 57 10.77 6.93 0.01
N ASP A 58 11.23 8.16 0.27
CA ASP A 58 10.54 9.03 1.21
C ASP A 58 9.13 9.40 0.73
N GLU A 59 8.95 9.53 -0.57
CA GLU A 59 7.64 9.82 -1.14
C GLU A 59 6.70 8.64 -0.94
N VAL A 60 7.22 7.42 -1.07
CA VAL A 60 6.41 6.22 -0.84
C VAL A 60 5.99 6.15 0.62
N VAL A 61 6.91 6.42 1.54
CA VAL A 61 6.60 6.42 2.96
C VAL A 61 5.49 7.42 3.26
N ALA A 62 5.60 8.63 2.72
CA ALA A 62 4.58 9.65 2.92
C ALA A 62 3.23 9.21 2.35
N TYR A 63 3.23 8.58 1.20
CA TYR A 63 2.01 8.10 0.59
C TYR A 63 1.36 6.99 1.43
N LEU A 64 2.16 6.08 1.96
CA LEU A 64 1.64 5.02 2.83
C LEU A 64 1.02 5.58 4.09
N GLU A 65 1.63 6.63 4.66
CA GLU A 65 1.04 7.30 5.82
C GLU A 65 -0.31 7.91 5.46
N LEU A 66 -0.42 8.48 4.27
CA LEU A 66 -1.68 9.04 3.80
C LEU A 66 -2.74 7.95 3.68
N LEU A 67 -2.37 6.78 3.18
CA LEU A 67 -3.30 5.66 3.06
C LEU A 67 -3.82 5.21 4.41
N LYS A 68 -2.97 5.26 5.44
CA LYS A 68 -3.40 4.89 6.79
C LYS A 68 -4.47 5.83 7.31
N LYS A 69 -4.38 7.10 6.94
CA LYS A 69 -5.34 8.11 7.38
C LYS A 69 -6.62 8.08 6.55
N ASN A 70 -6.51 7.70 5.29
CA ASN A 70 -7.64 7.69 4.35
C ASN A 70 -7.73 6.35 3.65
N PRO A 71 -8.17 5.30 4.34
CA PRO A 71 -8.20 3.94 3.81
C PRO A 71 -9.39 3.69 2.91
N SER A 72 -9.47 4.34 1.82
CA SER A 72 -10.62 4.15 0.91
C SER A 72 -10.31 3.25 -0.28
#